data_4c1e0344e0aafa1a7b018ca37e889400
#
_entry.id   4c1e0344e0aafa1a7b018ca37e889400
#
_cell.length_a   1.000
_cell.length_b   1.000
_cell.length_c   1.000
_cell.angle_alpha   90.00
_cell.angle_beta   90.00
_cell.angle_gamma   90.00
#
_symmetry.space_group_name_H-M   'P 1'
#
loop_
_entity.id
_entity.type
_entity.pdbx_description
1 polymer ?
#
loop_
_entity_poly.entity_id
_entity_poly.type
_entity_poly.pdbx_seq_one_letter_code
_entity_poly.pdbx_strand_id
1 'polypeptide(L)'
;MMKRRKFIIHSSLGMLATKPSMNLSAMLDTPYFTTGIKIGEISSTSAIIWARLTQREARVKDKGILPAILYWDELVNEWHNEDYFAKKYNMGRPDKKVKVVMPEGYTIETLDGAVPGIAGQMMIKYRPQNTIVWKTTPWEKVDIDTDYTCQFTLQNLAENTKYEVVVLGKTNNKGVKTLEGSFMTAPPKELSAPIHFMVTTCHEYAHQDIPENGGFKIFNEMKKLEPHFLVHTGDVLYHDRISKTLDLARWNWQKMNSLPSNIAFYQHIPCYFMKDDHDTWMNDCHPASKNKFMGEFTFAQGASLFNQQIPHSEKSYRTFRWGKDIQIWLFDGRDYRMPNEMPDGPDKTIWGKEQMDWFQQTYQASNATFKILISPTPIMGPDRPQKRDNHSNSNFKYEGDLIRGFIKGDKNTFVVCGDRHWQYVSKHLTTGTYEFACGPASDEHAGGWKKNEIYPEHEYLNIVGGFLSVKAFQVRDTNQIQFTHYSVDGVALNTKTFDA
;
A
#
# COMPACT_ATOMS: atom_id res chain seq x y z
N MET A 1 23.07 -67.41 -25.81
CA MET A 1 22.11 -67.43 -26.94
C MET A 1 21.20 -66.20 -26.82
N MET A 2 21.48 -65.19 -27.61
CA MET A 2 20.68 -63.93 -27.65
C MET A 2 19.54 -64.05 -28.68
N LYS A 3 18.30 -63.81 -28.26
CA LYS A 3 17.18 -63.64 -29.22
C LYS A 3 16.93 -62.15 -29.50
N ARG A 4 17.20 -61.75 -30.74
CA ARG A 4 16.83 -60.45 -31.30
C ARG A 4 15.30 -60.36 -31.44
N ARG A 5 14.66 -59.31 -30.85
CA ARG A 5 13.28 -58.90 -31.16
C ARG A 5 13.31 -57.81 -32.24
N LYS A 6 12.57 -58.04 -33.32
CA LYS A 6 12.34 -57.10 -34.41
C LYS A 6 11.34 -56.03 -33.94
N PHE A 7 11.68 -54.76 -34.13
CA PHE A 7 10.73 -53.67 -34.00
C PHE A 7 9.98 -53.51 -35.34
N ILE A 8 8.65 -53.58 -35.29
CA ILE A 8 7.76 -53.26 -36.41
C ILE A 8 7.38 -51.77 -36.27
N ILE A 9 7.78 -50.95 -37.25
CA ILE A 9 7.40 -49.55 -37.34
C ILE A 9 6.02 -49.50 -37.98
N HIS A 10 4.99 -49.09 -37.22
CA HIS A 10 3.70 -48.71 -37.79
C HIS A 10 3.74 -47.19 -38.01
N SER A 11 3.74 -46.80 -39.29
CA SER A 11 3.52 -45.43 -39.73
C SER A 11 2.02 -45.11 -39.61
N SER A 12 1.65 -44.41 -38.56
CA SER A 12 0.34 -43.75 -38.47
C SER A 12 0.43 -42.35 -39.08
N LEU A 13 -0.25 -42.11 -40.18
CA LEU A 13 -0.55 -40.78 -40.73
C LEU A 13 -1.32 -40.00 -39.66
N GLY A 14 -0.67 -39.10 -38.97
CA GLY A 14 -1.32 -38.13 -38.09
C GLY A 14 -1.94 -37.02 -38.95
N MET A 15 -3.27 -36.91 -38.94
CA MET A 15 -3.95 -35.69 -39.37
C MET A 15 -3.43 -34.51 -38.57
N LEU A 16 -2.75 -33.57 -39.22
CA LEU A 16 -2.52 -32.24 -38.69
C LEU A 16 -3.88 -31.54 -38.53
N ALA A 17 -4.42 -31.58 -37.34
CA ALA A 17 -5.47 -30.64 -36.95
C ALA A 17 -4.85 -29.24 -36.91
N THR A 18 -5.09 -28.43 -37.91
CA THR A 18 -4.81 -27.00 -37.93
C THR A 18 -5.62 -26.37 -36.82
N LYS A 19 -4.98 -26.05 -35.68
CA LYS A 19 -5.58 -25.15 -34.72
C LYS A 19 -5.89 -23.85 -35.45
N PRO A 20 -7.10 -23.28 -35.30
CA PRO A 20 -7.37 -21.99 -35.90
C PRO A 20 -6.34 -21.01 -35.33
N SER A 21 -5.57 -20.39 -36.20
CA SER A 21 -4.73 -19.26 -35.84
C SER A 21 -5.66 -18.14 -35.38
N MET A 22 -5.90 -18.05 -34.09
CA MET A 22 -6.54 -16.86 -33.52
C MET A 22 -5.70 -15.68 -33.97
N ASN A 23 -6.32 -14.72 -34.65
CA ASN A 23 -5.70 -13.51 -35.13
C ASN A 23 -5.11 -12.76 -33.93
N LEU A 24 -3.82 -12.93 -33.65
CA LEU A 24 -3.08 -12.30 -32.53
C LEU A 24 -3.21 -10.78 -32.61
N SER A 25 -3.34 -10.20 -33.81
CA SER A 25 -3.53 -8.76 -34.00
C SER A 25 -4.90 -8.27 -33.50
N ALA A 26 -5.96 -9.10 -33.58
CA ALA A 26 -7.29 -8.72 -33.07
C ALA A 26 -7.39 -8.78 -31.53
N MET A 27 -6.58 -9.64 -30.87
CA MET A 27 -6.48 -9.70 -29.42
C MET A 27 -5.69 -8.52 -28.81
N LEU A 28 -4.77 -7.91 -29.55
CA LEU A 28 -3.92 -6.80 -29.10
C LEU A 28 -4.66 -5.44 -29.07
N ASP A 29 -5.88 -5.36 -29.56
CA ASP A 29 -6.59 -4.09 -29.77
C ASP A 29 -7.65 -3.76 -28.69
N THR A 30 -7.99 -4.69 -27.80
CA THR A 30 -8.98 -4.46 -26.75
C THR A 30 -8.27 -4.24 -25.43
N PRO A 31 -8.45 -3.08 -24.75
CA PRO A 31 -7.83 -2.85 -23.46
C PRO A 31 -8.59 -3.58 -22.33
N TYR A 32 -7.91 -3.80 -21.22
CA TYR A 32 -8.47 -4.37 -20.00
C TYR A 32 -8.10 -3.50 -18.78
N PHE A 33 -8.64 -3.83 -17.62
CA PHE A 33 -8.37 -3.20 -16.32
C PHE A 33 -7.92 -4.26 -15.31
N THR A 34 -6.90 -5.02 -15.63
CA THR A 34 -6.46 -6.21 -14.87
C THR A 34 -5.87 -5.87 -13.50
N THR A 35 -5.50 -4.62 -13.28
CA THR A 35 -5.09 -4.11 -11.97
C THR A 35 -6.24 -3.45 -11.19
N GLY A 36 -7.47 -3.58 -11.70
CA GLY A 36 -8.65 -2.98 -11.08
C GLY A 36 -8.67 -1.45 -11.15
N ILE A 37 -9.56 -0.86 -10.37
CA ILE A 37 -9.58 0.57 -10.06
C ILE A 37 -9.28 0.76 -8.58
N LYS A 38 -8.74 1.93 -8.24
CA LYS A 38 -8.61 2.39 -6.87
C LYS A 38 -9.30 3.74 -6.73
N ILE A 39 -10.02 3.89 -5.64
CA ILE A 39 -10.73 5.11 -5.29
C ILE A 39 -10.08 5.63 -4.02
N GLY A 40 -9.75 6.92 -3.97
CA GLY A 40 -9.08 7.49 -2.79
C GLY A 40 -9.24 8.98 -2.67
N GLU A 41 -8.56 9.55 -1.69
CA GLU A 41 -8.54 10.99 -1.41
C GLU A 41 -9.97 11.57 -1.29
N ILE A 42 -10.87 10.83 -0.64
CA ILE A 42 -12.27 11.21 -0.49
C ILE A 42 -12.40 12.40 0.47
N SER A 43 -13.11 13.43 0.02
CA SER A 43 -13.60 14.50 0.91
C SER A 43 -15.14 14.51 0.91
N SER A 44 -15.75 15.53 1.51
CA SER A 44 -17.21 15.69 1.41
C SER A 44 -17.67 16.03 -0.03
N THR A 45 -16.79 16.58 -0.87
CA THR A 45 -17.16 17.09 -2.21
C THR A 45 -16.22 16.64 -3.34
N SER A 46 -15.27 15.75 -3.06
CA SER A 46 -14.30 15.29 -4.05
C SER A 46 -13.87 13.84 -3.85
N ALA A 47 -13.35 13.25 -4.93
CA ALA A 47 -12.74 11.91 -4.95
C ALA A 47 -11.68 11.84 -6.06
N ILE A 48 -10.68 10.97 -5.90
CA ILE A 48 -9.75 10.60 -6.98
C ILE A 48 -10.00 9.16 -7.39
N ILE A 49 -10.16 8.94 -8.69
CA ILE A 49 -10.32 7.62 -9.29
C ILE A 49 -9.06 7.30 -10.08
N TRP A 50 -8.36 6.27 -9.70
CA TRP A 50 -7.17 5.75 -10.39
C TRP A 50 -7.49 4.51 -11.19
N ALA A 51 -6.97 4.41 -12.41
CA ALA A 51 -7.05 3.22 -13.23
C ALA A 51 -5.80 3.06 -14.12
N ARG A 52 -5.57 1.85 -14.64
CA ARG A 52 -4.48 1.51 -15.54
C ARG A 52 -5.00 0.67 -16.70
N LEU A 53 -4.65 1.02 -17.96
CA LEU A 53 -4.96 0.21 -19.13
C LEU A 53 -3.95 -0.93 -19.30
N THR A 54 -4.43 -2.12 -19.54
CA THR A 54 -3.64 -3.34 -19.67
C THR A 54 -3.94 -4.10 -20.97
N GLN A 55 -2.95 -4.85 -21.47
CA GLN A 55 -3.08 -5.65 -22.70
C GLN A 55 -3.84 -6.96 -22.50
N ARG A 56 -3.91 -7.46 -21.27
CA ARG A 56 -4.41 -8.81 -20.96
C ARG A 56 -5.55 -8.71 -19.95
N GLU A 57 -6.49 -9.63 -20.06
CA GLU A 57 -7.61 -9.76 -19.13
C GLU A 57 -7.18 -10.31 -17.77
N ALA A 58 -6.11 -11.08 -17.73
CA ALA A 58 -5.56 -11.67 -16.51
C ALA A 58 -4.04 -11.44 -16.42
N ARG A 59 -3.52 -11.41 -15.20
CA ARG A 59 -2.08 -11.42 -14.91
C ARG A 59 -1.42 -12.68 -15.47
N VAL A 60 -0.14 -12.61 -15.79
CA VAL A 60 0.66 -13.80 -16.12
C VAL A 60 0.70 -14.71 -14.89
N LYS A 61 0.40 -15.99 -15.10
CA LYS A 61 0.50 -17.05 -14.08
C LYS A 61 1.56 -18.05 -14.53
N ASP A 62 2.78 -17.80 -14.11
CA ASP A 62 3.91 -18.71 -14.36
C ASP A 62 4.73 -18.82 -13.07
N LYS A 63 4.17 -19.59 -12.13
CA LYS A 63 4.64 -19.67 -10.74
C LYS A 63 6.13 -19.96 -10.65
N GLY A 64 6.84 -19.08 -9.95
CA GLY A 64 8.25 -19.25 -9.63
C GLY A 64 9.23 -18.75 -10.69
N ILE A 65 8.73 -18.25 -11.83
CA ILE A 65 9.59 -17.64 -12.83
C ILE A 65 9.89 -16.19 -12.45
N LEU A 66 11.02 -16.00 -11.81
CA LEU A 66 11.51 -14.71 -11.31
C LEU A 66 12.92 -14.44 -11.85
N PRO A 67 13.33 -13.18 -12.00
CA PRO A 67 14.71 -12.85 -12.34
C PRO A 67 15.64 -13.22 -11.16
N ALA A 68 16.84 -13.68 -11.46
CA ALA A 68 17.88 -13.87 -10.45
C ALA A 68 18.60 -12.54 -10.20
N ILE A 69 18.70 -12.16 -8.93
CA ILE A 69 19.43 -10.98 -8.49
C ILE A 69 20.77 -11.42 -7.90
N LEU A 70 21.86 -10.99 -8.51
CA LEU A 70 23.21 -11.40 -8.15
C LEU A 70 24.06 -10.17 -7.78
N TYR A 71 24.92 -10.33 -6.78
CA TYR A 71 25.83 -9.31 -6.29
C TYR A 71 27.27 -9.75 -6.50
N TRP A 72 28.16 -8.84 -6.84
CA TRP A 72 29.57 -9.12 -7.10
C TRP A 72 30.35 -9.24 -5.80
N ASP A 73 30.95 -10.40 -5.55
CA ASP A 73 31.92 -10.58 -4.46
C ASP A 73 33.35 -10.35 -4.98
N GLU A 74 33.92 -9.20 -4.61
CA GLU A 74 35.27 -8.77 -5.02
C GLU A 74 36.36 -9.67 -4.45
N LEU A 75 36.10 -10.40 -3.34
CA LEU A 75 37.10 -11.26 -2.69
C LEU A 75 37.34 -12.57 -3.42
N VAL A 76 36.29 -13.05 -4.11
CA VAL A 76 36.37 -14.32 -4.87
C VAL A 76 36.20 -14.12 -6.38
N ASN A 77 35.94 -12.89 -6.85
CA ASN A 77 35.64 -12.52 -8.25
C ASN A 77 34.46 -13.31 -8.86
N GLU A 78 33.37 -13.43 -8.11
CA GLU A 78 32.20 -14.22 -8.54
C GLU A 78 30.89 -13.48 -8.21
N TRP A 79 29.82 -13.84 -8.96
CA TRP A 79 28.47 -13.36 -8.72
C TRP A 79 27.70 -14.33 -7.82
N HIS A 80 27.14 -13.82 -6.72
CA HIS A 80 26.36 -14.61 -5.77
C HIS A 80 25.03 -13.93 -5.43
N ASN A 81 24.04 -14.70 -4.97
CA ASN A 81 22.78 -14.18 -4.48
C ASN A 81 22.90 -13.55 -3.08
N GLU A 82 21.85 -12.90 -2.60
CA GLU A 82 21.79 -12.28 -1.28
C GLU A 82 22.08 -13.26 -0.13
N ASP A 83 21.54 -14.49 -0.23
CA ASP A 83 21.72 -15.52 0.80
C ASP A 83 23.20 -15.91 1.02
N TYR A 84 23.99 -15.91 -0.03
CA TYR A 84 25.44 -16.14 0.09
C TYR A 84 26.09 -15.06 0.97
N PHE A 85 25.78 -13.78 0.73
CA PHE A 85 26.32 -12.68 1.50
C PHE A 85 25.81 -12.68 2.95
N ALA A 86 24.55 -13.03 3.16
CA ALA A 86 23.97 -13.18 4.49
C ALA A 86 24.68 -14.27 5.30
N LYS A 87 24.92 -15.43 4.70
CA LYS A 87 25.57 -16.57 5.36
C LYS A 87 27.06 -16.37 5.56
N LYS A 88 27.77 -15.86 4.56
CA LYS A 88 29.24 -15.76 4.59
C LYS A 88 29.74 -14.52 5.32
N TYR A 89 29.02 -13.39 5.19
CA TYR A 89 29.46 -12.09 5.67
C TYR A 89 28.49 -11.43 6.65
N ASN A 90 27.39 -12.09 6.99
CA ASN A 90 26.29 -11.52 7.80
C ASN A 90 25.73 -10.20 7.20
N MET A 91 25.63 -10.15 5.86
CA MET A 91 25.16 -8.99 5.11
C MET A 91 23.82 -9.31 4.43
N GLY A 92 22.71 -8.91 5.02
CA GLY A 92 21.36 -9.14 4.46
C GLY A 92 21.04 -8.22 3.26
N ARG A 93 21.73 -7.09 3.11
CA ARG A 93 21.61 -6.16 1.96
C ARG A 93 23.01 -5.69 1.57
N PRO A 94 23.75 -6.47 0.75
CA PRO A 94 25.15 -6.16 0.43
C PRO A 94 25.25 -4.90 -0.44
N ASP A 95 25.97 -3.86 0.03
CA ASP A 95 26.30 -2.68 -0.79
C ASP A 95 27.32 -3.02 -1.86
N LYS A 96 26.94 -3.86 -2.81
CA LYS A 96 27.76 -4.44 -3.87
C LYS A 96 27.15 -4.16 -5.24
N LYS A 97 28.00 -4.21 -6.27
CA LYS A 97 27.53 -4.13 -7.66
C LYS A 97 26.51 -5.26 -7.90
N VAL A 98 25.34 -4.90 -8.46
CA VAL A 98 24.23 -5.84 -8.72
C VAL A 98 24.10 -6.14 -10.20
N LYS A 99 23.66 -7.34 -10.52
CA LYS A 99 23.29 -7.81 -11.86
C LYS A 99 21.94 -8.52 -11.79
N VAL A 100 21.05 -8.16 -12.71
CA VAL A 100 19.78 -8.87 -12.94
C VAL A 100 19.99 -9.88 -14.08
N VAL A 101 19.62 -11.12 -13.83
CA VAL A 101 19.68 -12.19 -14.85
C VAL A 101 18.25 -12.69 -15.09
N MET A 102 17.73 -12.41 -16.29
CA MET A 102 16.43 -12.90 -16.71
C MET A 102 16.50 -14.40 -17.01
N PRO A 103 15.48 -15.20 -16.68
CA PRO A 103 15.37 -16.58 -17.14
C PRO A 103 15.40 -16.65 -18.67
N GLU A 104 15.95 -17.72 -19.21
CA GLU A 104 16.04 -17.89 -20.66
C GLU A 104 14.63 -17.87 -21.35
N GLY A 105 14.48 -17.06 -22.36
CA GLY A 105 13.23 -16.89 -23.08
C GLY A 105 12.18 -15.97 -22.41
N TYR A 106 12.49 -15.40 -21.26
CA TYR A 106 11.59 -14.52 -20.54
C TYR A 106 11.98 -13.04 -20.67
N THR A 107 10.96 -12.19 -20.67
CA THR A 107 11.05 -10.74 -20.52
C THR A 107 10.27 -10.31 -19.28
N ILE A 108 10.41 -9.06 -18.83
CA ILE A 108 9.64 -8.54 -17.70
C ILE A 108 8.13 -8.72 -17.90
N GLU A 109 7.65 -8.59 -19.15
CA GLU A 109 6.23 -8.72 -19.51
C GLU A 109 5.70 -10.17 -19.42
N THR A 110 6.59 -11.15 -19.35
CA THR A 110 6.23 -12.58 -19.28
C THR A 110 6.55 -13.20 -17.92
N LEU A 111 7.14 -12.45 -16.98
CA LEU A 111 7.36 -12.92 -15.62
C LEU A 111 6.05 -13.18 -14.87
N ASP A 112 6.09 -14.05 -13.88
CA ASP A 112 4.93 -14.30 -13.01
C ASP A 112 4.38 -13.01 -12.41
N GLY A 113 3.09 -12.82 -12.50
CA GLY A 113 2.39 -11.63 -12.01
C GLY A 113 2.48 -10.40 -12.91
N ALA A 114 3.16 -10.48 -14.07
CA ALA A 114 3.21 -9.38 -15.03
C ALA A 114 1.81 -9.04 -15.57
N VAL A 115 1.57 -7.74 -15.74
CA VAL A 115 0.35 -7.20 -16.34
C VAL A 115 0.78 -6.08 -17.31
N PRO A 116 1.23 -6.42 -18.53
CA PRO A 116 1.69 -5.43 -19.49
C PRO A 116 0.63 -4.37 -19.77
N GLY A 117 1.05 -3.12 -19.83
CA GLY A 117 0.17 -1.99 -20.17
C GLY A 117 -0.06 -1.82 -21.65
N ILE A 118 -1.04 -1.02 -22.02
CA ILE A 118 -1.34 -0.66 -23.41
C ILE A 118 -1.71 0.82 -23.52
N ALA A 119 -1.12 1.51 -24.52
CA ALA A 119 -1.47 2.89 -24.81
C ALA A 119 -2.91 3.03 -25.28
N GLY A 120 -3.59 4.07 -24.82
CA GLY A 120 -4.97 4.29 -25.16
C GLY A 120 -5.55 5.55 -24.50
N GLN A 121 -6.83 5.52 -24.25
CA GLN A 121 -7.53 6.61 -23.57
C GLN A 121 -8.49 6.03 -22.52
N MET A 122 -8.65 6.76 -21.42
CA MET A 122 -9.63 6.45 -20.37
C MET A 122 -10.52 7.66 -20.07
N MET A 123 -11.73 7.41 -19.57
CA MET A 123 -12.65 8.40 -19.01
C MET A 123 -13.45 7.79 -17.87
N ILE A 124 -14.03 8.62 -17.04
CA ILE A 124 -14.93 8.23 -15.96
C ILE A 124 -16.36 8.68 -16.25
N LYS A 125 -17.31 7.76 -16.01
CA LYS A 125 -18.72 8.10 -15.81
C LYS A 125 -19.05 7.92 -14.33
N TYR A 126 -19.80 8.85 -13.76
CA TYR A 126 -20.18 8.79 -12.35
C TYR A 126 -21.54 9.43 -12.10
N ARG A 127 -22.23 8.94 -11.07
CA ARG A 127 -23.52 9.50 -10.63
C ARG A 127 -23.77 9.19 -9.15
N PRO A 128 -24.59 9.98 -8.44
CA PRO A 128 -25.18 9.54 -7.19
C PRO A 128 -25.96 8.25 -7.40
N GLN A 129 -25.85 7.31 -6.48
CA GLN A 129 -26.60 6.04 -6.54
C GLN A 129 -28.12 6.34 -6.61
N ASN A 130 -28.85 5.51 -7.34
CA ASN A 130 -30.30 5.65 -7.57
C ASN A 130 -30.71 6.87 -8.39
N THR A 131 -29.80 7.56 -9.07
CA THR A 131 -30.12 8.59 -10.07
C THR A 131 -29.92 8.04 -11.49
N ILE A 132 -30.54 8.70 -12.50
CA ILE A 132 -30.47 8.26 -13.90
C ILE A 132 -29.43 9.03 -14.72
N VAL A 133 -29.00 10.21 -14.23
CA VAL A 133 -28.14 11.12 -14.99
C VAL A 133 -26.68 10.86 -14.67
N TRP A 134 -25.92 10.45 -15.69
CA TRP A 134 -24.48 10.28 -15.61
C TRP A 134 -23.74 11.57 -15.93
N LYS A 135 -22.75 11.93 -15.12
CA LYS A 135 -21.71 12.90 -15.44
C LYS A 135 -20.51 12.16 -16.04
N THR A 136 -19.71 12.86 -16.84
CA THR A 136 -18.50 12.27 -17.47
C THR A 136 -17.32 13.22 -17.35
N THR A 137 -16.11 12.68 -17.27
CA THR A 137 -14.86 13.41 -17.46
C THR A 137 -14.49 13.48 -18.94
N PRO A 138 -13.54 14.31 -19.35
CA PRO A 138 -12.90 14.18 -20.65
C PRO A 138 -12.19 12.83 -20.80
N TRP A 139 -11.86 12.47 -22.06
CA TRP A 139 -10.97 11.34 -22.37
C TRP A 139 -9.51 11.77 -22.15
N GLU A 140 -8.78 11.04 -21.31
CA GLU A 140 -7.37 11.25 -21.03
C GLU A 140 -6.52 10.18 -21.72
N LYS A 141 -5.38 10.58 -22.30
CA LYS A 141 -4.41 9.66 -22.90
C LYS A 141 -3.54 9.03 -21.83
N VAL A 142 -3.21 7.75 -22.04
CA VAL A 142 -2.26 7.00 -21.23
C VAL A 142 -1.24 6.29 -22.10
N ASP A 143 0.01 6.28 -21.65
CA ASP A 143 1.14 5.71 -22.36
C ASP A 143 2.20 5.14 -21.40
N ILE A 144 3.34 4.74 -21.95
CA ILE A 144 4.43 4.12 -21.19
C ILE A 144 5.07 5.05 -20.14
N ASP A 145 5.05 6.37 -20.34
CA ASP A 145 5.70 7.32 -19.44
C ASP A 145 5.01 7.33 -18.08
N THR A 146 3.68 7.14 -18.08
CA THR A 146 2.86 7.02 -16.87
C THR A 146 2.57 5.58 -16.45
N ASP A 147 3.27 4.58 -17.00
CA ASP A 147 2.94 3.16 -16.85
C ASP A 147 1.46 2.87 -17.19
N TYR A 148 0.93 3.61 -18.19
CA TYR A 148 -0.46 3.48 -18.67
C TYR A 148 -1.53 3.77 -17.60
N THR A 149 -1.19 4.52 -16.55
CA THR A 149 -2.11 4.94 -15.47
C THR A 149 -2.71 6.31 -15.75
N CYS A 150 -3.87 6.56 -15.17
CA CYS A 150 -4.48 7.89 -15.10
C CYS A 150 -5.22 8.08 -13.78
N GLN A 151 -5.23 9.31 -13.27
CA GLN A 151 -6.00 9.74 -12.12
C GLN A 151 -7.02 10.79 -12.55
N PHE A 152 -8.27 10.60 -12.14
CA PHE A 152 -9.39 11.50 -12.42
C PHE A 152 -9.85 12.12 -11.11
N THR A 153 -9.69 13.43 -10.97
CA THR A 153 -10.21 14.16 -9.83
C THR A 153 -11.67 14.55 -10.09
N LEU A 154 -12.58 13.96 -9.33
CA LEU A 154 -13.99 14.33 -9.33
C LEU A 154 -14.20 15.42 -8.29
N GLN A 155 -14.87 16.52 -8.68
CA GLN A 155 -15.15 17.67 -7.82
C GLN A 155 -16.63 18.02 -7.84
N ASN A 156 -17.06 18.89 -6.90
CA ASN A 156 -18.44 19.32 -6.75
C ASN A 156 -19.42 18.13 -6.62
N LEU A 157 -18.99 17.14 -5.84
CA LEU A 157 -19.83 16.02 -5.46
C LEU A 157 -20.79 16.44 -4.33
N ALA A 158 -21.91 15.76 -4.22
CA ALA A 158 -22.81 15.90 -3.09
C ALA A 158 -22.19 15.24 -1.85
N GLU A 159 -22.33 15.87 -0.69
CA GLU A 159 -21.83 15.38 0.58
C GLU A 159 -22.65 14.17 1.07
N ASN A 160 -22.03 13.30 1.88
CA ASN A 160 -22.68 12.14 2.50
C ASN A 160 -23.49 11.30 1.50
N THR A 161 -22.94 11.11 0.29
CA THR A 161 -23.64 10.54 -0.84
C THR A 161 -22.86 9.37 -1.42
N LYS A 162 -23.56 8.25 -1.67
CA LYS A 162 -22.99 7.10 -2.36
C LYS A 162 -22.99 7.32 -3.87
N TYR A 163 -21.85 7.11 -4.50
CA TYR A 163 -21.63 7.24 -5.94
C TYR A 163 -21.37 5.90 -6.61
N GLU A 164 -21.90 5.75 -7.80
CA GLU A 164 -21.53 4.72 -8.77
C GLU A 164 -20.53 5.33 -9.76
N VAL A 165 -19.50 4.55 -10.08
CA VAL A 165 -18.42 4.93 -11.00
C VAL A 165 -18.24 3.86 -12.05
N VAL A 166 -18.06 4.27 -13.31
CA VAL A 166 -17.66 3.39 -14.41
C VAL A 166 -16.45 3.99 -15.08
N VAL A 167 -15.34 3.26 -15.05
CA VAL A 167 -14.16 3.56 -15.86
C VAL A 167 -14.36 2.99 -17.25
N LEU A 168 -14.11 3.78 -18.28
CA LEU A 168 -14.13 3.35 -19.67
C LEU A 168 -12.72 3.47 -20.24
N GLY A 169 -12.29 2.44 -20.97
CA GLY A 169 -11.00 2.41 -21.65
C GLY A 169 -11.13 2.02 -23.10
N LYS A 170 -10.37 2.64 -23.99
CA LYS A 170 -10.31 2.32 -25.42
C LYS A 170 -8.91 2.44 -25.99
N THR A 171 -8.65 1.69 -27.04
CA THR A 171 -7.48 1.84 -27.91
C THR A 171 -7.96 2.16 -29.32
N ASN A 172 -7.23 2.95 -30.09
CA ASN A 172 -7.39 3.24 -31.54
C ASN A 172 -8.75 2.90 -32.16
N ASN A 173 -9.86 3.43 -31.63
CA ASN A 173 -11.23 3.28 -32.15
C ASN A 173 -11.84 1.87 -32.10
N LYS A 174 -11.25 0.92 -31.40
CA LYS A 174 -11.83 -0.43 -31.24
C LYS A 174 -12.31 -0.59 -29.79
N GLY A 175 -13.49 -1.14 -29.64
CA GLY A 175 -14.16 -1.58 -28.42
C GLY A 175 -13.87 -0.83 -27.13
N VAL A 176 -14.89 -0.36 -26.45
CA VAL A 176 -14.76 0.23 -25.11
C VAL A 176 -14.91 -0.89 -24.07
N LYS A 177 -13.91 -1.04 -23.19
CA LYS A 177 -14.04 -1.86 -21.98
C LYS A 177 -14.47 -0.98 -20.81
N THR A 178 -15.22 -1.56 -19.91
CA THR A 178 -15.72 -0.88 -18.70
C THR A 178 -15.34 -1.66 -17.44
N LEU A 179 -15.16 -0.93 -16.35
CA LEU A 179 -15.02 -1.50 -15.01
C LEU A 179 -15.81 -0.62 -14.03
N GLU A 180 -16.66 -1.24 -13.23
CA GLU A 180 -17.53 -0.55 -12.28
C GLU A 180 -16.89 -0.43 -10.90
N GLY A 181 -17.30 0.57 -10.13
CA GLY A 181 -16.92 0.76 -8.74
C GLY A 181 -17.90 1.65 -8.00
N SER A 182 -17.68 1.85 -6.73
CA SER A 182 -18.53 2.71 -5.91
C SER A 182 -17.78 3.29 -4.72
N PHE A 183 -18.21 4.45 -4.25
CA PHE A 183 -17.68 5.08 -3.03
C PHE A 183 -18.75 5.94 -2.37
N MET A 184 -18.48 6.36 -1.14
CA MET A 184 -19.28 7.33 -0.41
C MET A 184 -18.44 8.57 -0.12
N THR A 185 -18.98 9.78 -0.36
CA THR A 185 -18.37 11.03 0.06
C THR A 185 -18.53 11.22 1.57
N ALA A 186 -17.56 11.90 2.19
CA ALA A 186 -17.62 12.17 3.62
C ALA A 186 -18.86 13.03 3.98
N PRO A 187 -19.44 12.83 5.17
CA PRO A 187 -20.45 13.75 5.70
C PRO A 187 -19.86 15.16 5.89
N PRO A 188 -20.71 16.23 5.80
CA PRO A 188 -20.26 17.58 6.08
C PRO A 188 -19.78 17.72 7.54
N LYS A 189 -18.84 18.63 7.78
CA LYS A 189 -18.18 18.80 9.08
C LYS A 189 -19.10 19.21 10.24
N GLU A 190 -20.31 19.63 9.94
CA GLU A 190 -21.35 19.97 10.91
C GLU A 190 -22.19 18.77 11.35
N LEU A 191 -22.20 17.70 10.55
CA LEU A 191 -23.03 16.52 10.77
C LEU A 191 -22.30 15.48 11.62
N SER A 192 -22.83 15.15 12.79
CA SER A 192 -22.43 13.95 13.54
C SER A 192 -23.05 12.72 12.89
N ALA A 193 -22.23 11.78 12.49
CA ALA A 193 -22.65 10.53 11.84
C ALA A 193 -21.73 9.39 12.28
N PRO A 194 -22.22 8.15 12.34
CA PRO A 194 -21.35 6.99 12.59
C PRO A 194 -20.33 6.88 11.46
N ILE A 195 -19.04 6.83 11.83
CA ILE A 195 -17.92 6.65 10.89
C ILE A 195 -17.20 5.38 11.25
N HIS A 196 -16.91 4.56 10.26
CA HIS A 196 -16.17 3.33 10.39
C HIS A 196 -15.06 3.28 9.35
N PHE A 197 -13.81 3.14 9.79
CA PHE A 197 -12.68 2.97 8.88
C PHE A 197 -11.71 1.89 9.40
N MET A 198 -10.89 1.41 8.48
CA MET A 198 -9.87 0.40 8.75
C MET A 198 -8.48 0.98 8.57
N VAL A 199 -7.51 0.35 9.21
CA VAL A 199 -6.08 0.64 9.01
C VAL A 199 -5.33 -0.66 8.79
N THR A 200 -4.40 -0.66 7.83
CA THR A 200 -3.52 -1.78 7.50
C THR A 200 -2.12 -1.27 7.14
N THR A 201 -1.12 -2.15 7.19
CA THR A 201 0.28 -1.87 6.85
C THR A 201 0.98 -3.13 6.33
N CYS A 202 2.17 -2.99 5.74
CA CYS A 202 3.15 -4.06 5.50
C CYS A 202 2.59 -5.26 4.73
N HIS A 203 2.36 -5.08 3.42
CA HIS A 203 1.89 -6.11 2.49
C HIS A 203 3.07 -6.70 1.72
N GLU A 204 3.75 -7.71 2.25
CA GLU A 204 4.81 -8.37 1.50
C GLU A 204 4.24 -9.45 0.57
N TYR A 205 4.51 -9.31 -0.72
CA TYR A 205 3.97 -10.21 -1.77
C TYR A 205 4.32 -11.68 -1.54
N ALA A 206 5.48 -11.99 -0.96
CA ALA A 206 5.90 -13.36 -0.65
C ALA A 206 5.09 -14.00 0.47
N HIS A 207 4.46 -13.20 1.33
CA HIS A 207 3.72 -13.65 2.51
C HIS A 207 2.20 -13.58 2.32
N GLN A 208 1.72 -13.80 1.07
CA GLN A 208 0.30 -13.93 0.77
C GLN A 208 -0.29 -15.15 1.49
N ASP A 209 -1.47 -14.99 2.08
CA ASP A 209 -2.15 -16.05 2.85
C ASP A 209 -3.41 -16.62 2.16
N ILE A 210 -3.63 -16.28 0.87
CA ILE A 210 -4.60 -16.92 -0.04
C ILE A 210 -3.84 -17.61 -1.18
N PRO A 211 -3.33 -18.84 -0.98
CA PRO A 211 -2.37 -19.44 -1.91
C PRO A 211 -2.92 -19.73 -3.32
N GLU A 212 -4.18 -20.13 -3.43
CA GLU A 212 -4.76 -20.60 -4.71
C GLU A 212 -5.09 -19.45 -5.66
N ASN A 213 -5.59 -18.33 -5.13
CA ASN A 213 -6.05 -17.19 -5.90
C ASN A 213 -5.12 -15.98 -5.80
N GLY A 214 -4.21 -15.99 -4.85
CA GLY A 214 -3.31 -14.90 -4.50
C GLY A 214 -4.00 -13.76 -3.76
N GLY A 215 -3.27 -13.12 -2.82
CA GLY A 215 -3.72 -11.98 -2.05
C GLY A 215 -3.71 -12.21 -0.55
N PHE A 216 -4.40 -11.31 0.16
CA PHE A 216 -4.42 -11.26 1.62
C PHE A 216 -5.85 -11.42 2.13
N LYS A 217 -6.06 -12.31 3.09
CA LYS A 217 -7.36 -12.61 3.73
C LYS A 217 -7.99 -11.36 4.33
N ILE A 218 -7.19 -10.48 4.90
CA ILE A 218 -7.66 -9.27 5.58
C ILE A 218 -8.60 -8.43 4.72
N PHE A 219 -8.39 -8.36 3.38
CA PHE A 219 -9.26 -7.60 2.50
C PHE A 219 -10.69 -8.16 2.45
N ASN A 220 -10.82 -9.49 2.44
CA ASN A 220 -12.13 -10.13 2.47
C ASN A 220 -12.81 -9.91 3.83
N GLU A 221 -12.06 -9.97 4.92
CA GLU A 221 -12.60 -9.78 6.28
C GLU A 221 -12.95 -8.31 6.54
N MET A 222 -12.11 -7.37 6.15
CA MET A 222 -12.43 -5.94 6.22
C MET A 222 -13.68 -5.58 5.40
N LYS A 223 -13.86 -6.18 4.21
CA LYS A 223 -15.02 -5.93 3.36
C LYS A 223 -16.34 -6.34 4.01
N LYS A 224 -16.36 -7.44 4.77
CA LYS A 224 -17.54 -7.90 5.53
C LYS A 224 -18.00 -6.92 6.61
N LEU A 225 -17.07 -6.09 7.10
CA LEU A 225 -17.34 -5.08 8.12
C LEU A 225 -17.83 -3.75 7.54
N GLU A 226 -17.93 -3.62 6.21
CA GLU A 226 -18.47 -2.49 5.46
C GLU A 226 -17.91 -1.11 5.89
N PRO A 227 -16.57 -0.90 5.88
CA PRO A 227 -16.00 0.39 6.26
C PRO A 227 -16.31 1.46 5.21
N HIS A 228 -16.34 2.72 5.65
CA HIS A 228 -16.42 3.87 4.76
C HIS A 228 -15.13 4.05 3.96
N PHE A 229 -13.98 3.75 4.57
CA PHE A 229 -12.66 3.85 3.93
C PHE A 229 -11.61 2.99 4.65
N LEU A 230 -10.49 2.81 3.97
CA LEU A 230 -9.25 2.23 4.50
C LEU A 230 -8.16 3.32 4.56
N VAL A 231 -7.28 3.26 5.54
CA VAL A 231 -5.97 3.92 5.52
C VAL A 231 -4.89 2.87 5.42
N HIS A 232 -4.08 2.92 4.36
CA HIS A 232 -2.88 2.11 4.22
C HIS A 232 -1.68 2.92 4.65
N THR A 233 -1.02 2.54 5.73
CA THR A 233 0.01 3.36 6.39
C THR A 233 1.42 3.18 5.83
N GLY A 234 1.54 2.59 4.65
CA GLY A 234 2.82 2.35 3.97
C GLY A 234 3.18 0.87 3.90
N ASP A 235 4.27 0.57 3.18
CA ASP A 235 4.68 -0.79 2.82
C ASP A 235 3.59 -1.53 2.04
N VAL A 236 3.01 -0.85 1.05
CA VAL A 236 2.05 -1.46 0.11
C VAL A 236 2.71 -2.60 -0.65
N LEU A 237 4.02 -2.51 -0.85
CA LEU A 237 4.89 -3.54 -1.41
C LEU A 237 6.35 -3.33 -0.99
N TYR A 238 7.22 -4.28 -1.32
CA TYR A 238 8.63 -4.27 -0.96
C TYR A 238 9.51 -4.25 -2.21
N HIS A 239 10.22 -3.13 -2.44
CA HIS A 239 11.13 -2.96 -3.57
C HIS A 239 12.50 -3.60 -3.35
N ASP A 240 12.95 -3.71 -2.11
CA ASP A 240 14.32 -4.00 -1.71
C ASP A 240 14.99 -5.11 -2.52
N ARG A 241 14.36 -6.27 -2.61
CA ARG A 241 15.01 -7.47 -3.13
C ARG A 241 14.94 -7.60 -4.64
N ILE A 242 13.89 -7.05 -5.27
CA ILE A 242 13.61 -7.35 -6.67
C ILE A 242 13.72 -6.13 -7.60
N SER A 243 13.43 -4.93 -7.11
CA SER A 243 13.34 -3.73 -7.93
C SER A 243 14.72 -3.10 -8.13
N LYS A 244 15.53 -3.65 -9.04
CA LYS A 244 16.88 -3.16 -9.34
C LYS A 244 16.92 -2.18 -10.51
N THR A 245 15.81 -2.06 -11.23
CA THR A 245 15.56 -1.10 -12.32
C THR A 245 14.12 -0.57 -12.19
N LEU A 246 13.82 0.54 -12.87
CA LEU A 246 12.46 1.10 -12.90
C LEU A 246 11.43 0.11 -13.46
N ASP A 247 11.80 -0.66 -14.49
CA ASP A 247 10.89 -1.65 -15.10
C ASP A 247 10.57 -2.80 -14.16
N LEU A 248 11.55 -3.27 -13.38
CA LEU A 248 11.30 -4.27 -12.33
C LEU A 248 10.46 -3.69 -11.18
N ALA A 249 10.61 -2.40 -10.87
CA ALA A 249 9.77 -1.73 -9.88
C ALA A 249 8.31 -1.61 -10.37
N ARG A 250 8.09 -1.26 -11.63
CA ARG A 250 6.76 -1.27 -12.28
C ARG A 250 6.14 -2.66 -12.27
N TRP A 251 6.91 -3.68 -12.63
CA TRP A 251 6.43 -5.07 -12.56
C TRP A 251 6.08 -5.47 -11.11
N ASN A 252 6.84 -5.05 -10.12
CA ASN A 252 6.52 -5.33 -8.71
C ASN A 252 5.17 -4.71 -8.29
N TRP A 253 4.87 -3.47 -8.73
CA TRP A 253 3.55 -2.85 -8.57
C TRP A 253 2.44 -3.62 -9.31
N GLN A 254 2.70 -4.08 -10.55
CA GLN A 254 1.75 -4.88 -11.34
C GLN A 254 1.35 -6.15 -10.60
N LYS A 255 2.32 -6.86 -10.01
CA LYS A 255 2.07 -8.06 -9.20
C LYS A 255 1.12 -7.77 -8.05
N MET A 256 1.43 -6.75 -7.25
CA MET A 256 0.63 -6.39 -6.09
C MET A 256 -0.76 -5.89 -6.47
N ASN A 257 -0.84 -4.99 -7.45
CA ASN A 257 -2.10 -4.39 -7.89
C ASN A 257 -3.04 -5.37 -8.60
N SER A 258 -2.52 -6.49 -9.12
CA SER A 258 -3.33 -7.52 -9.80
C SER A 258 -3.77 -8.68 -8.90
N LEU A 259 -3.57 -8.59 -7.60
CA LEU A 259 -4.07 -9.58 -6.64
C LEU A 259 -5.60 -9.50 -6.54
N PRO A 260 -6.33 -10.63 -6.71
CA PRO A 260 -7.80 -10.61 -6.75
C PRO A 260 -8.45 -10.02 -5.49
N SER A 261 -7.93 -10.31 -4.30
CA SER A 261 -8.43 -9.76 -3.03
C SER A 261 -8.34 -8.23 -2.98
N ASN A 262 -7.21 -7.68 -3.46
CA ASN A 262 -6.95 -6.25 -3.49
C ASN A 262 -7.90 -5.54 -4.47
N ILE A 263 -8.06 -6.10 -5.69
CA ILE A 263 -8.97 -5.57 -6.70
C ILE A 263 -10.41 -5.53 -6.17
N ALA A 264 -10.89 -6.66 -5.64
CA ALA A 264 -12.26 -6.78 -5.13
C ALA A 264 -12.55 -5.83 -3.96
N PHE A 265 -11.54 -5.45 -3.19
CA PHE A 265 -11.65 -4.50 -2.09
C PHE A 265 -11.62 -3.06 -2.58
N TYR A 266 -10.54 -2.63 -3.27
CA TYR A 266 -10.33 -1.25 -3.67
C TYR A 266 -11.36 -0.72 -4.69
N GLN A 267 -12.05 -1.62 -5.38
CA GLN A 267 -13.13 -1.28 -6.32
C GLN A 267 -14.33 -0.62 -5.62
N HIS A 268 -14.54 -0.88 -4.32
CA HIS A 268 -15.72 -0.43 -3.58
C HIS A 268 -15.39 0.29 -2.26
N ILE A 269 -14.21 0.10 -1.74
CA ILE A 269 -13.78 0.71 -0.48
C ILE A 269 -12.65 1.71 -0.80
N PRO A 270 -12.91 3.02 -0.65
CA PRO A 270 -11.88 4.03 -0.85
C PRO A 270 -10.69 3.85 0.09
N CYS A 271 -9.51 4.20 -0.39
CA CYS A 271 -8.29 4.09 0.40
C CYS A 271 -7.48 5.40 0.38
N TYR A 272 -7.01 5.81 1.54
CA TYR A 272 -5.96 6.80 1.69
C TYR A 272 -4.63 6.04 1.81
N PHE A 273 -3.79 6.17 0.79
CA PHE A 273 -2.48 5.52 0.77
C PHE A 273 -1.42 6.47 1.32
N MET A 274 -0.62 5.97 2.23
CA MET A 274 0.61 6.61 2.70
C MET A 274 1.77 5.74 2.23
N LYS A 275 2.94 6.35 2.02
CA LYS A 275 4.16 5.60 1.71
C LYS A 275 5.04 5.43 2.93
N ASP A 276 5.80 4.34 2.96
CA ASP A 276 6.90 4.17 3.88
C ASP A 276 8.19 3.80 3.11
N ASP A 277 9.17 3.19 3.73
CA ASP A 277 10.49 2.97 3.14
C ASP A 277 10.48 1.92 2.02
N HIS A 278 9.81 0.79 2.21
CA HIS A 278 9.85 -0.32 1.27
C HIS A 278 9.10 -0.06 -0.05
N ASP A 279 8.03 0.71 -0.02
CA ASP A 279 7.31 1.14 -1.23
C ASP A 279 7.88 2.41 -1.86
N THR A 280 8.80 3.09 -1.17
CA THR A 280 9.60 4.18 -1.72
C THR A 280 10.89 3.66 -2.35
N TRP A 281 11.69 2.87 -1.63
CA TRP A 281 12.97 2.36 -2.14
C TRP A 281 13.47 1.13 -1.39
N MET A 282 14.08 1.28 -0.21
CA MET A 282 14.63 0.22 0.62
C MET A 282 14.51 0.56 2.10
N ASN A 283 14.61 -0.46 2.95
CA ASN A 283 14.53 -0.35 4.40
C ASN A 283 15.25 0.88 4.97
N ASP A 284 14.55 1.62 5.81
CA ASP A 284 15.02 2.82 6.51
C ASP A 284 15.55 3.94 5.58
N CYS A 285 15.11 4.00 4.31
CA CYS A 285 15.61 4.97 3.33
C CYS A 285 15.17 6.41 3.63
N HIS A 286 15.95 7.34 3.08
CA HIS A 286 15.72 8.79 3.08
C HIS A 286 16.21 9.40 1.75
N PRO A 287 15.87 10.65 1.39
CA PRO A 287 16.19 11.22 0.08
C PRO A 287 17.68 11.24 -0.28
N ALA A 288 18.56 11.33 0.71
CA ALA A 288 20.01 11.31 0.50
C ALA A 288 20.63 9.90 0.53
N SER A 289 19.82 8.83 0.70
CA SER A 289 20.31 7.46 0.74
C SER A 289 20.96 7.04 -0.57
N LYS A 290 22.08 6.33 -0.48
CA LYS A 290 22.80 5.73 -1.60
C LYS A 290 23.20 4.31 -1.23
N ASN A 291 22.85 3.35 -2.09
CA ASN A 291 23.23 1.97 -1.87
C ASN A 291 23.27 1.20 -3.20
N LYS A 292 24.38 0.53 -3.51
CA LYS A 292 24.54 -0.26 -4.73
C LYS A 292 23.62 -1.49 -4.76
N PHE A 293 23.15 -1.95 -3.61
CA PHE A 293 22.16 -3.03 -3.49
C PHE A 293 20.93 -2.79 -4.35
N MET A 294 20.50 -1.52 -4.49
CA MET A 294 19.30 -1.16 -5.26
C MET A 294 19.54 -1.05 -6.78
N GLY A 295 20.78 -1.26 -7.26
CA GLY A 295 21.09 -1.18 -8.69
C GLY A 295 20.91 0.21 -9.27
N GLU A 296 20.13 0.28 -10.35
CA GLU A 296 19.82 1.53 -11.06
C GLU A 296 18.53 2.19 -10.54
N PHE A 297 17.73 1.50 -9.74
CA PHE A 297 16.50 2.03 -9.15
C PHE A 297 16.82 2.99 -8.02
N THR A 298 16.31 4.20 -8.08
CA THR A 298 16.61 5.29 -7.14
C THR A 298 15.44 5.64 -6.23
N PHE A 299 15.72 6.28 -5.08
CA PHE A 299 14.71 6.85 -4.19
C PHE A 299 13.70 7.75 -4.94
N ALA A 300 14.22 8.66 -5.78
CA ALA A 300 13.37 9.60 -6.52
C ALA A 300 12.43 8.88 -7.51
N GLN A 301 12.92 7.83 -8.18
CA GLN A 301 12.08 7.01 -9.06
C GLN A 301 11.00 6.27 -8.26
N GLY A 302 11.32 5.75 -7.08
CA GLY A 302 10.37 5.05 -6.22
C GLY A 302 9.28 5.98 -5.68
N ALA A 303 9.66 7.15 -5.19
CA ALA A 303 8.70 8.17 -4.74
C ALA A 303 7.75 8.63 -5.87
N SER A 304 8.28 8.84 -7.08
CA SER A 304 7.48 9.17 -8.26
C SER A 304 6.55 8.01 -8.66
N LEU A 305 7.07 6.78 -8.66
CA LEU A 305 6.32 5.59 -9.02
C LEU A 305 5.18 5.33 -8.04
N PHE A 306 5.39 5.52 -6.72
CA PHE A 306 4.33 5.43 -5.73
C PHE A 306 3.14 6.30 -6.12
N ASN A 307 3.37 7.58 -6.43
CA ASN A 307 2.33 8.53 -6.83
C ASN A 307 1.64 8.14 -8.15
N GLN A 308 2.33 7.43 -9.06
CA GLN A 308 1.72 6.91 -10.29
C GLN A 308 0.80 5.71 -10.05
N GLN A 309 1.06 4.89 -9.03
CA GLN A 309 0.41 3.59 -8.85
C GLN A 309 -0.78 3.60 -7.90
N ILE A 310 -1.08 4.74 -7.28
CA ILE A 310 -2.19 4.91 -6.33
C ILE A 310 -2.97 6.20 -6.60
N PRO A 311 -4.22 6.35 -6.12
CA PRO A 311 -4.88 7.65 -6.02
C PRO A 311 -4.07 8.54 -5.06
N HIS A 312 -3.63 9.71 -5.54
CA HIS A 312 -2.75 10.57 -4.79
C HIS A 312 -3.06 12.05 -5.05
N SER A 313 -3.04 12.86 -3.99
CA SER A 313 -3.09 14.32 -4.06
C SER A 313 -1.69 14.91 -4.25
N GLU A 314 -1.58 16.21 -4.50
CA GLU A 314 -0.29 16.89 -4.74
C GLU A 314 0.70 16.77 -3.58
N LYS A 315 0.19 16.81 -2.32
CA LYS A 315 1.03 16.72 -1.12
C LYS A 315 1.01 15.31 -0.53
N SER A 316 2.17 14.84 -0.11
CA SER A 316 2.33 13.55 0.55
C SER A 316 1.78 13.53 1.98
N TYR A 317 1.64 14.70 2.64
CA TYR A 317 0.98 14.86 3.93
C TYR A 317 -0.34 15.64 3.77
N ARG A 318 -1.40 15.24 4.45
CA ARG A 318 -2.75 15.79 4.25
C ARG A 318 -3.69 15.45 5.40
N THR A 319 -4.83 16.15 5.46
CA THR A 319 -5.86 15.92 6.48
C THR A 319 -7.24 15.83 5.84
N PHE A 320 -8.09 14.97 6.39
CA PHE A 320 -9.46 14.77 5.92
C PHE A 320 -10.43 14.79 7.09
N ARG A 321 -11.54 15.47 6.86
CA ARG A 321 -12.66 15.56 7.79
C ARG A 321 -13.75 14.59 7.39
N TRP A 322 -14.19 13.74 8.33
CA TRP A 322 -15.33 12.84 8.17
C TRP A 322 -16.41 13.18 9.17
N GLY A 323 -17.36 14.04 8.76
CA GLY A 323 -18.42 14.56 9.62
C GLY A 323 -17.88 15.46 10.75
N LYS A 324 -18.70 15.69 11.76
CA LYS A 324 -18.35 16.48 12.94
C LYS A 324 -17.28 15.78 13.79
N ASP A 325 -17.29 14.44 13.83
CA ASP A 325 -16.63 13.71 14.89
C ASP A 325 -15.21 13.25 14.57
N ILE A 326 -14.86 12.99 13.30
CA ILE A 326 -13.55 12.47 12.94
C ILE A 326 -12.77 13.45 12.06
N GLN A 327 -11.52 13.71 12.44
CA GLN A 327 -10.50 14.25 11.54
C GLN A 327 -9.26 13.39 11.60
N ILE A 328 -8.74 13.00 10.43
CA ILE A 328 -7.49 12.24 10.29
C ILE A 328 -6.39 13.13 9.72
N TRP A 329 -5.17 12.99 10.21
CA TRP A 329 -3.94 13.56 9.64
C TRP A 329 -3.09 12.42 9.16
N LEU A 330 -2.68 12.47 7.90
CA LEU A 330 -1.81 11.50 7.25
C LEU A 330 -0.44 12.14 7.07
N PHE A 331 0.57 11.60 7.72
CA PHE A 331 1.92 12.17 7.70
C PHE A 331 2.81 11.48 6.66
N ASP A 332 3.73 12.26 6.08
CA ASP A 332 4.83 11.72 5.29
C ASP A 332 6.04 11.47 6.18
N GLY A 333 6.58 10.26 6.11
CA GLY A 333 7.74 9.85 6.89
C GLY A 333 9.04 9.76 6.08
N ARG A 334 9.02 10.06 4.75
CA ARG A 334 10.14 9.76 3.86
C ARG A 334 10.68 10.93 3.06
N ASP A 335 9.84 11.81 2.51
CA ASP A 335 10.27 12.87 1.58
C ASP A 335 11.14 13.95 2.23
N TYR A 336 10.94 14.20 3.52
CA TYR A 336 11.61 15.26 4.29
C TYR A 336 12.63 14.72 5.28
N ARG A 337 12.78 13.40 5.31
CA ARG A 337 13.54 12.70 6.33
C ARG A 337 15.04 12.94 6.22
N MET A 338 15.65 13.29 7.35
CA MET A 338 17.09 13.35 7.52
C MET A 338 17.70 11.95 7.74
N PRO A 339 19.03 11.77 7.48
CA PRO A 339 19.71 10.49 7.71
C PRO A 339 19.54 9.98 9.14
N ASN A 340 19.32 8.67 9.29
CA ASN A 340 19.17 8.03 10.59
C ASN A 340 20.43 8.17 11.46
N GLU A 341 21.61 8.22 10.85
CA GLU A 341 22.91 8.33 11.53
C GLU A 341 23.23 9.74 12.01
N MET A 342 22.51 10.76 11.53
CA MET A 342 22.67 12.14 11.99
C MET A 342 22.37 12.21 13.51
N PRO A 343 23.15 12.95 14.30
CA PRO A 343 22.83 13.19 15.73
C PRO A 343 21.42 13.75 15.92
N ASP A 344 20.72 13.31 16.96
CA ASP A 344 19.41 13.85 17.32
C ASP A 344 19.54 15.32 17.77
N GLY A 345 18.52 16.13 17.47
CA GLY A 345 18.50 17.53 17.83
C GLY A 345 17.60 18.39 16.95
N PRO A 346 17.65 19.72 17.09
CA PRO A 346 16.73 20.65 16.44
C PRO A 346 16.85 20.68 14.91
N ASP A 347 18.00 20.29 14.37
CA ASP A 347 18.26 20.26 12.92
C ASP A 347 17.92 18.91 12.27
N LYS A 348 17.51 17.91 13.06
CA LYS A 348 17.16 16.58 12.56
C LYS A 348 15.66 16.36 12.61
N THR A 349 15.09 15.93 11.48
CA THR A 349 13.66 15.79 11.29
C THR A 349 13.28 14.58 10.47
N ILE A 350 12.11 14.03 10.71
CA ILE A 350 11.37 13.11 9.82
C ILE A 350 10.37 13.89 8.97
N TRP A 351 9.63 14.81 9.58
CA TRP A 351 8.52 15.52 8.92
C TRP A 351 8.95 16.76 8.15
N GLY A 352 10.09 17.36 8.51
CA GLY A 352 10.50 18.67 8.00
C GLY A 352 9.66 19.81 8.57
N LYS A 353 10.20 21.02 8.46
CA LYS A 353 9.57 22.21 9.05
C LYS A 353 8.18 22.51 8.44
N GLU A 354 8.04 22.40 7.12
CA GLU A 354 6.78 22.73 6.45
C GLU A 354 5.62 21.84 6.90
N GLN A 355 5.86 20.52 6.99
CA GLN A 355 4.84 19.59 7.46
C GLN A 355 4.54 19.80 8.95
N MET A 356 5.53 20.09 9.78
CA MET A 356 5.33 20.39 11.20
C MET A 356 4.47 21.65 11.38
N ASP A 357 4.79 22.74 10.68
CA ASP A 357 4.01 24.00 10.75
C ASP A 357 2.57 23.78 10.27
N TRP A 358 2.38 23.05 9.16
CA TRP A 358 1.07 22.67 8.63
C TRP A 358 0.27 21.83 9.64
N PHE A 359 0.91 20.86 10.28
CA PHE A 359 0.27 20.03 11.30
C PHE A 359 -0.23 20.90 12.45
N GLN A 360 0.64 21.72 13.03
CA GLN A 360 0.28 22.58 14.16
C GLN A 360 -0.88 23.51 13.81
N GLN A 361 -0.83 24.15 12.65
CA GLN A 361 -1.88 25.05 12.18
C GLN A 361 -3.24 24.34 11.98
N THR A 362 -3.23 23.22 11.27
CA THR A 362 -4.46 22.49 10.96
C THR A 362 -5.05 21.79 12.19
N TYR A 363 -4.20 21.33 13.09
CA TYR A 363 -4.62 20.72 14.34
C TYR A 363 -5.30 21.76 15.28
N GLN A 364 -4.70 22.94 15.46
CA GLN A 364 -5.27 24.02 16.24
C GLN A 364 -6.60 24.55 15.66
N ALA A 365 -6.72 24.57 14.34
CA ALA A 365 -7.95 24.96 13.65
C ALA A 365 -9.06 23.90 13.73
N SER A 366 -8.76 22.69 14.15
CA SER A 366 -9.70 21.57 14.17
C SER A 366 -10.64 21.64 15.38
N ASN A 367 -11.94 21.53 15.10
CA ASN A 367 -13.00 21.31 16.08
C ASN A 367 -13.58 19.89 16.03
N ALA A 368 -12.83 18.91 15.48
CA ALA A 368 -13.27 17.52 15.49
C ALA A 368 -13.38 16.98 16.91
N THR A 369 -14.40 16.18 17.16
CA THR A 369 -14.54 15.49 18.46
C THR A 369 -13.35 14.59 18.73
N PHE A 370 -12.92 13.82 17.71
CA PHE A 370 -11.76 12.94 17.79
C PHE A 370 -10.75 13.26 16.69
N LYS A 371 -9.49 13.36 17.06
CA LYS A 371 -8.35 13.66 16.19
C LYS A 371 -7.45 12.43 16.07
N ILE A 372 -7.26 11.93 14.88
CA ILE A 372 -6.47 10.72 14.64
C ILE A 372 -5.23 11.06 13.83
N LEU A 373 -4.07 10.96 14.47
CA LEU A 373 -2.76 11.16 13.85
C LEU A 373 -2.28 9.82 13.29
N ILE A 374 -2.17 9.71 11.98
CA ILE A 374 -1.76 8.47 11.32
C ILE A 374 -0.37 8.66 10.72
N SER A 375 0.60 7.89 11.22
CA SER A 375 2.01 7.96 10.86
C SER A 375 2.48 6.64 10.25
N PRO A 376 3.37 6.65 9.24
CA PRO A 376 3.98 5.41 8.75
C PRO A 376 4.76 4.68 9.85
N THR A 377 5.36 5.40 10.79
CA THR A 377 6.19 4.84 11.87
C THR A 377 5.72 5.32 13.25
N PRO A 378 6.11 4.65 14.37
CA PRO A 378 5.70 5.02 15.71
C PRO A 378 6.06 6.45 16.13
N ILE A 379 5.14 7.10 16.86
CA ILE A 379 5.35 8.41 17.50
C ILE A 379 5.45 8.28 19.03
N MET A 380 4.58 7.45 19.61
CA MET A 380 4.52 7.25 21.07
C MET A 380 5.43 6.12 21.52
N GLY A 381 5.40 5.00 20.82
CA GLY A 381 6.13 3.78 21.18
C GLY A 381 5.57 3.08 22.43
N PRO A 382 6.38 2.25 23.11
CA PRO A 382 7.80 2.03 22.85
C PRO A 382 8.07 1.19 21.60
N ASP A 383 9.27 1.35 21.02
CA ASP A 383 9.80 0.50 19.98
C ASP A 383 11.06 -0.23 20.45
N ARG A 384 11.57 -1.14 19.61
CA ARG A 384 12.79 -1.93 19.88
C ARG A 384 13.97 -1.00 20.19
N PRO A 385 14.76 -1.25 21.24
CA PRO A 385 15.85 -0.36 21.68
C PRO A 385 16.92 -0.07 20.62
N GLN A 386 17.12 -1.01 19.66
CA GLN A 386 18.10 -0.87 18.59
C GLN A 386 17.59 -0.12 17.35
N LYS A 387 16.27 0.14 17.25
CA LYS A 387 15.70 0.90 16.14
C LYS A 387 16.08 2.38 16.24
N ARG A 388 16.28 3.03 15.08
CA ARG A 388 16.78 4.41 14.98
C ARG A 388 16.04 5.21 13.93
N ASP A 389 14.81 4.83 13.60
CA ASP A 389 14.07 5.24 12.42
C ASP A 389 12.75 5.96 12.68
N ASN A 390 12.39 6.23 13.94
CA ASN A 390 11.09 6.83 14.26
C ASN A 390 11.14 7.76 15.48
N HIS A 391 10.05 8.49 15.70
CA HIS A 391 9.92 9.48 16.75
C HIS A 391 9.90 8.91 18.20
N SER A 392 9.62 7.61 18.33
CA SER A 392 9.56 6.97 19.65
C SER A 392 10.94 6.53 20.15
N ASN A 393 11.97 6.56 19.31
CA ASN A 393 13.32 6.14 19.68
C ASN A 393 14.32 7.28 19.81
N SER A 394 15.54 6.97 20.25
CA SER A 394 16.55 7.97 20.63
C SER A 394 17.03 8.86 19.49
N ASN A 395 16.93 8.39 18.24
CA ASN A 395 17.53 9.09 17.10
C ASN A 395 16.66 10.20 16.50
N PHE A 396 15.37 10.24 16.81
CA PHE A 396 14.44 11.32 16.44
C PHE A 396 13.61 11.76 17.65
N LYS A 397 14.20 11.64 18.83
CA LYS A 397 13.53 11.94 20.10
C LYS A 397 13.16 13.40 20.21
N TYR A 398 14.02 14.31 19.75
CA TYR A 398 13.80 15.76 19.82
C TYR A 398 12.50 16.15 19.09
N GLU A 399 12.36 15.78 17.82
CA GLU A 399 11.13 16.05 17.06
C GLU A 399 9.92 15.29 17.66
N GLY A 400 10.12 14.03 18.07
CA GLY A 400 9.09 13.25 18.74
C GLY A 400 8.60 13.92 20.05
N ASP A 401 9.49 14.49 20.86
CA ASP A 401 9.11 15.21 22.07
C ASP A 401 8.34 16.51 21.77
N LEU A 402 8.68 17.23 20.69
CA LEU A 402 7.91 18.38 20.23
C LEU A 402 6.47 17.99 19.86
N ILE A 403 6.31 16.90 19.07
CA ILE A 403 4.99 16.39 18.68
C ILE A 403 4.19 15.97 19.91
N ARG A 404 4.77 15.12 20.76
CA ARG A 404 4.13 14.64 22.00
C ARG A 404 3.75 15.78 22.95
N GLY A 405 4.62 16.77 23.07
CA GLY A 405 4.39 17.97 23.89
C GLY A 405 3.24 18.83 23.33
N PHE A 406 3.16 18.96 22.00
CA PHE A 406 2.13 19.76 21.34
C PHE A 406 0.71 19.19 21.50
N ILE A 407 0.55 17.87 21.47
CA ILE A 407 -0.76 17.21 21.63
C ILE A 407 -1.08 16.83 23.09
N LYS A 408 -0.16 17.10 24.02
CA LYS A 408 -0.33 16.74 25.43
C LYS A 408 -1.59 17.37 26.02
N GLY A 409 -2.40 16.56 26.68
CA GLY A 409 -3.61 17.00 27.37
C GLY A 409 -4.88 16.95 26.52
N ASP A 410 -4.78 16.77 25.20
CA ASP A 410 -5.95 16.50 24.36
C ASP A 410 -6.32 15.01 24.48
N LYS A 411 -7.34 14.72 25.30
CA LYS A 411 -7.78 13.34 25.59
C LYS A 411 -8.41 12.64 24.40
N ASN A 412 -8.87 13.41 23.41
CA ASN A 412 -9.55 12.93 22.22
C ASN A 412 -8.60 12.81 21.03
N THR A 413 -7.29 12.89 21.27
CA THR A 413 -6.26 12.67 20.26
C THR A 413 -5.63 11.30 20.42
N PHE A 414 -5.58 10.56 19.30
CA PHE A 414 -5.04 9.21 19.22
C PHE A 414 -4.02 9.13 18.09
N VAL A 415 -3.04 8.24 18.23
CA VAL A 415 -2.05 7.95 17.20
C VAL A 415 -2.29 6.54 16.65
N VAL A 416 -2.17 6.37 15.35
CA VAL A 416 -2.13 5.07 14.68
C VAL A 416 -0.86 5.01 13.85
N CYS A 417 -0.09 3.94 13.96
CA CYS A 417 1.17 3.80 13.24
C CYS A 417 1.24 2.53 12.38
N GLY A 418 2.07 2.61 11.32
CA GLY A 418 2.49 1.50 10.46
C GLY A 418 3.83 0.90 10.88
N ASP A 419 4.53 0.27 9.91
CA ASP A 419 5.88 -0.31 9.97
C ASP A 419 6.05 -1.44 11.01
N ARG A 420 5.19 -1.56 12.01
CA ARG A 420 5.35 -2.59 13.05
C ARG A 420 4.67 -3.89 12.63
N HIS A 421 5.46 -4.96 12.60
CA HIS A 421 4.99 -6.29 12.22
C HIS A 421 4.38 -7.05 13.42
N TRP A 422 3.74 -6.31 14.35
CA TRP A 422 2.97 -6.82 15.48
C TRP A 422 1.88 -5.83 15.87
N GLN A 423 0.86 -6.33 16.52
CA GLN A 423 -0.23 -5.50 17.05
C GLN A 423 0.09 -5.01 18.45
N TYR A 424 -0.22 -3.75 18.74
CA TYR A 424 -0.18 -3.23 20.11
C TYR A 424 -1.14 -2.07 20.35
N VAL A 425 -1.45 -1.87 21.63
CA VAL A 425 -1.95 -0.62 22.18
C VAL A 425 -0.96 -0.17 23.24
N SER A 426 -0.42 1.02 23.08
CA SER A 426 0.42 1.64 24.08
C SER A 426 -0.14 2.97 24.57
N LYS A 427 0.15 3.31 25.83
CA LYS A 427 -0.17 4.59 26.43
C LYS A 427 1.12 5.28 26.86
N HIS A 428 1.42 6.42 26.25
CA HIS A 428 2.62 7.17 26.59
C HIS A 428 2.58 7.67 28.04
N LEU A 429 3.54 7.27 28.89
CA LEU A 429 3.49 7.46 30.33
C LEU A 429 3.40 8.95 30.76
N THR A 430 4.01 9.85 29.99
CA THR A 430 4.07 11.29 30.34
C THR A 430 2.89 12.08 29.80
N THR A 431 2.41 11.77 28.59
CA THR A 431 1.33 12.54 27.94
C THR A 431 -0.04 11.90 28.09
N GLY A 432 -0.10 10.61 28.38
CA GLY A 432 -1.33 9.82 28.44
C GLY A 432 -1.94 9.51 27.08
N THR A 433 -1.30 9.93 25.97
CA THR A 433 -1.77 9.70 24.59
C THR A 433 -1.62 8.22 24.23
N TYR A 434 -2.64 7.68 23.54
CA TYR A 434 -2.64 6.30 23.08
C TYR A 434 -2.11 6.20 21.64
N GLU A 435 -1.35 5.11 21.39
CA GLU A 435 -0.94 4.70 20.04
C GLU A 435 -1.36 3.26 19.77
N PHE A 436 -1.78 3.01 18.52
CA PHE A 436 -2.27 1.73 18.04
C PHE A 436 -1.47 1.31 16.81
N ALA A 437 -0.95 0.07 16.79
CA ALA A 437 -0.35 -0.55 15.63
C ALA A 437 -1.16 -1.76 15.17
N CYS A 438 -1.51 -1.83 13.88
CA CYS A 438 -2.44 -2.84 13.37
C CYS A 438 -1.81 -4.22 13.09
N GLY A 439 -0.46 -4.33 13.09
CA GLY A 439 0.26 -5.51 12.62
C GLY A 439 0.28 -5.62 11.10
N PRO A 440 1.08 -6.54 10.51
CA PRO A 440 1.21 -6.72 9.08
C PRO A 440 -0.02 -7.43 8.48
N ALA A 441 -0.11 -7.44 7.15
CA ALA A 441 -1.27 -8.00 6.44
C ALA A 441 -1.43 -9.53 6.56
N SER A 442 -0.39 -10.24 6.98
CA SER A 442 -0.41 -11.71 7.16
C SER A 442 0.37 -12.14 8.38
N ASP A 443 0.03 -13.31 8.95
CA ASP A 443 0.73 -13.90 10.10
C ASP A 443 2.16 -14.31 9.75
N GLU A 444 2.43 -14.72 8.50
CA GLU A 444 3.78 -15.08 8.05
C GLU A 444 4.75 -13.89 8.07
N HIS A 445 4.23 -12.67 7.97
CA HIS A 445 5.01 -11.45 8.06
C HIS A 445 5.13 -10.93 9.50
N ALA A 446 4.36 -11.47 10.44
CA ALA A 446 4.39 -11.04 11.83
C ALA A 446 5.71 -11.42 12.51
N GLY A 447 6.31 -10.47 13.25
CA GLY A 447 7.58 -10.70 13.93
C GLY A 447 8.29 -9.43 14.35
N GLY A 448 9.58 -9.57 14.70
CA GLY A 448 10.43 -8.43 15.02
C GLY A 448 10.37 -7.95 16.46
N TRP A 449 9.39 -8.34 17.24
CA TRP A 449 9.32 -8.10 18.69
C TRP A 449 9.60 -9.38 19.48
N LYS A 450 10.24 -9.25 20.66
CA LYS A 450 10.48 -10.42 21.52
C LYS A 450 9.21 -10.75 22.31
N LYS A 451 8.74 -11.97 22.23
CA LYS A 451 7.44 -12.43 22.77
C LYS A 451 7.20 -12.11 24.24
N ASN A 452 8.25 -12.02 25.06
CA ASN A 452 8.14 -11.79 26.52
C ASN A 452 8.63 -10.39 26.94
N GLU A 453 8.90 -9.49 25.99
CA GLU A 453 9.36 -8.14 26.27
C GLU A 453 8.15 -7.20 26.31
N ILE A 454 7.63 -6.97 27.51
CA ILE A 454 6.48 -6.08 27.75
C ILE A 454 6.98 -4.87 28.53
N TYR A 455 6.66 -3.68 28.00
CA TYR A 455 6.96 -2.40 28.66
C TYR A 455 5.74 -1.88 29.42
N PRO A 456 5.90 -0.98 30.41
CA PRO A 456 4.80 -0.40 31.16
C PRO A 456 3.76 0.34 30.32
N GLU A 457 4.17 0.82 29.16
CA GLU A 457 3.30 1.51 28.19
C GLU A 457 2.31 0.55 27.49
N HIS A 458 2.64 -0.74 27.36
CA HIS A 458 1.82 -1.70 26.63
C HIS A 458 0.58 -2.10 27.44
N GLU A 459 -0.59 -1.74 26.93
CA GLU A 459 -1.88 -2.25 27.43
C GLU A 459 -2.36 -3.47 26.63
N TYR A 460 -1.87 -3.63 25.42
CA TYR A 460 -2.06 -4.80 24.55
C TYR A 460 -0.82 -5.00 23.69
N LEU A 461 -0.39 -6.24 23.53
CA LEU A 461 0.72 -6.62 22.64
C LEU A 461 0.49 -8.03 22.12
N ASN A 462 0.50 -8.20 20.80
CA ASN A 462 0.35 -9.52 20.18
C ASN A 462 1.17 -9.58 18.87
N ILE A 463 1.93 -10.65 18.70
CA ILE A 463 2.80 -10.83 17.52
C ILE A 463 2.02 -11.65 16.48
N VAL A 464 1.11 -10.99 15.79
CA VAL A 464 0.24 -11.55 14.76
C VAL A 464 -0.01 -10.51 13.67
N GLY A 465 -0.41 -10.98 12.49
CA GLY A 465 -0.96 -10.15 11.43
C GLY A 465 -2.41 -9.72 11.69
N GLY A 466 -2.93 -8.89 10.81
CA GLY A 466 -4.33 -8.48 10.85
C GLY A 466 -4.56 -7.03 10.44
N PHE A 467 -5.54 -6.39 11.06
CA PHE A 467 -5.93 -5.01 10.77
C PHE A 467 -6.57 -4.33 11.99
N LEU A 468 -6.62 -3.01 11.97
CA LEU A 468 -7.28 -2.20 12.99
C LEU A 468 -8.60 -1.64 12.43
N SER A 469 -9.69 -1.80 13.16
CA SER A 469 -10.98 -1.14 12.93
C SER A 469 -11.13 0.04 13.86
N VAL A 470 -11.55 1.18 13.33
CA VAL A 470 -11.84 2.39 14.11
C VAL A 470 -13.27 2.83 13.84
N LYS A 471 -14.08 2.91 14.90
CA LYS A 471 -15.49 3.33 14.82
C LYS A 471 -15.73 4.54 15.71
N ALA A 472 -16.28 5.62 15.14
CA ALA A 472 -16.87 6.71 15.92
C ALA A 472 -18.38 6.64 15.81
N PHE A 473 -19.06 6.71 16.94
CA PHE A 473 -20.52 6.59 17.03
C PHE A 473 -21.02 7.29 18.29
N GLN A 474 -22.32 7.46 18.41
CA GLN A 474 -22.94 8.06 19.59
C GLN A 474 -23.74 7.02 20.36
N VAL A 475 -23.57 7.01 21.69
CA VAL A 475 -24.36 6.20 22.61
C VAL A 475 -25.02 7.14 23.63
N ARG A 476 -26.35 7.21 23.62
CA ARG A 476 -27.11 8.17 24.43
C ARG A 476 -26.50 9.58 24.27
N ASP A 477 -26.34 10.45 24.11
CA ASP A 477 -25.75 11.78 23.90
C ASP A 477 -24.21 11.87 24.07
N THR A 478 -23.51 10.74 24.24
CA THR A 478 -22.06 10.71 24.36
C THR A 478 -21.43 10.20 23.08
N ASN A 479 -20.52 10.98 22.50
CA ASN A 479 -19.69 10.52 21.38
C ASN A 479 -18.63 9.56 21.88
N GLN A 480 -18.50 8.43 21.21
CA GLN A 480 -17.51 7.38 21.51
C GLN A 480 -16.65 7.08 20.31
N ILE A 481 -15.39 6.71 20.58
CA ILE A 481 -14.51 6.12 19.59
C ILE A 481 -14.03 4.76 20.07
N GLN A 482 -14.06 3.77 19.18
CA GLN A 482 -13.68 2.39 19.47
C GLN A 482 -12.61 1.93 18.50
N PHE A 483 -11.54 1.38 19.03
CA PHE A 483 -10.45 0.74 18.30
C PHE A 483 -10.51 -0.77 18.56
N THR A 484 -10.58 -1.56 17.49
CA THR A 484 -10.61 -3.04 17.59
C THR A 484 -9.53 -3.64 16.69
N HIS A 485 -8.60 -4.38 17.29
CA HIS A 485 -7.65 -5.21 16.55
C HIS A 485 -8.31 -6.50 16.11
N TYR A 486 -8.13 -6.85 14.86
CA TYR A 486 -8.61 -8.10 14.26
C TYR A 486 -7.43 -8.96 13.81
N SER A 487 -7.58 -10.27 13.87
CA SER A 487 -6.69 -11.22 13.22
C SER A 487 -6.86 -11.19 11.70
N VAL A 488 -5.99 -11.90 10.98
CA VAL A 488 -6.11 -12.08 9.52
C VAL A 488 -7.42 -12.78 9.11
N ASP A 489 -8.00 -13.58 9.98
CA ASP A 489 -9.27 -14.30 9.77
C ASP A 489 -10.51 -13.53 10.27
N GLY A 490 -10.36 -12.25 10.62
CA GLY A 490 -11.46 -11.37 11.03
C GLY A 490 -11.98 -11.62 12.46
N VAL A 491 -11.19 -12.26 13.32
CA VAL A 491 -11.54 -12.46 14.74
C VAL A 491 -11.09 -11.22 15.54
N ALA A 492 -12.00 -10.62 16.30
CA ALA A 492 -11.67 -9.51 17.21
C ALA A 492 -10.78 -10.02 18.35
N LEU A 493 -9.58 -9.43 18.48
CA LEU A 493 -8.55 -9.83 19.45
C LEU A 493 -8.48 -8.89 20.66
N ASN A 494 -8.67 -7.60 20.43
CA ASN A 494 -8.64 -6.58 21.47
C ASN A 494 -9.55 -5.42 21.09
N THR A 495 -10.31 -4.90 22.04
CA THR A 495 -11.18 -3.74 21.82
C THR A 495 -11.00 -2.73 22.93
N LYS A 496 -10.83 -1.45 22.55
CA LYS A 496 -10.75 -0.34 23.48
C LYS A 496 -11.67 0.80 23.03
N THR A 497 -12.49 1.29 23.95
CA THR A 497 -13.47 2.37 23.69
C THR A 497 -13.19 3.56 24.59
N PHE A 498 -13.35 4.76 24.06
CA PHE A 498 -13.16 6.02 24.76
C PHE A 498 -14.38 6.91 24.57
N ASP A 499 -14.75 7.59 25.63
CA ASP A 499 -15.76 8.66 25.62
C ASP A 499 -15.08 10.01 25.31
N ALA A 500 -15.78 10.89 24.58
CA ALA A 500 -15.30 12.24 24.24
C ALA A 500 -15.26 13.18 25.43
#